data_5b68cb266e29756416025d9c77c22b5a
#
_entry.id   5b68cb266e29756416025d9c77c22b5a
#
_cell.length_a   1.000
_cell.length_b   1.000
_cell.length_c   1.000
_cell.angle_alpha   90.00
_cell.angle_beta   90.00
_cell.angle_gamma   90.00
#
_symmetry.space_group_name_H-M   'P 1'
#
loop_
_entity.id
_entity.type
_entity.pdbx_description
1 polymer ?
#
loop_
_entity_poly.entity_id
_entity_poly.type
_entity_poly.pdbx_seq_one_letter_code
_entity_poly.pdbx_strand_id
1 'polypeptide(L)'
;MGKYDVLMGKYLSNRERFADFFNGVLFGGEQVVDSDMLERAAGDYPAAGKENQKPGDRSKDVNSCGRKGFVEKKYRDLKMKYDFKGMLRVFAMENQNQVDYTMPLRCMEYDMLEYLEQLRNIKNIYKTEGTSLKGAEKLCGIKKTDRLIPVYTICLYHGEADWDGPKNLADMMQFDENDEMKKYFIDYPMRLFCVNEHQDFQIFHTELRQLFRVLQCRKNKEQLLLLLENTKEYQHLSEETYEIITAFLNIPELWNIREQFRQKNKSEEYNMCQAIQELRESERREGKNEGRIEGRIEGRIEQMILDNLEENKSKEIIVGKLMRRFALNEEQAETYFDKYAVVMI
;
A
#
# COMPACT_ATOMS: atom_id res chain seq x y z
N MET A 1 -0.93 -10.23 4.12
CA MET A 1 -0.28 -8.95 3.74
C MET A 1 -0.33 -8.82 2.23
N GLY A 2 -0.90 -7.75 1.71
CA GLY A 2 -1.02 -7.49 0.29
C GLY A 2 0.32 -7.08 -0.33
N LYS A 3 0.44 -7.17 -1.67
CA LYS A 3 1.64 -6.73 -2.41
C LYS A 3 2.02 -5.28 -2.08
N TYR A 4 1.04 -4.40 -2.02
CA TYR A 4 1.24 -2.97 -1.76
C TYR A 4 1.63 -2.68 -0.31
N ASP A 5 1.13 -3.47 0.67
CA ASP A 5 1.52 -3.34 2.07
C ASP A 5 3.01 -3.68 2.25
N VAL A 6 3.49 -4.73 1.57
CA VAL A 6 4.91 -5.13 1.56
C VAL A 6 5.79 -4.04 0.95
N LEU A 7 5.36 -3.46 -0.18
CA LEU A 7 6.10 -2.38 -0.85
C LEU A 7 6.18 -1.14 0.03
N MET A 8 5.07 -0.72 0.62
CA MET A 8 5.02 0.43 1.53
C MET A 8 5.89 0.18 2.77
N GLY A 9 5.80 -1.01 3.38
CA GLY A 9 6.64 -1.39 4.51
C GLY A 9 8.14 -1.37 4.18
N LYS A 10 8.52 -1.86 2.99
CA LYS A 10 9.91 -1.78 2.51
C LYS A 10 10.36 -0.32 2.34
N TYR A 11 9.56 0.51 1.72
CA TYR A 11 9.86 1.92 1.48
C TYR A 11 10.02 2.70 2.78
N LEU A 12 9.13 2.47 3.74
CA LEU A 12 9.14 3.09 5.07
C LEU A 12 10.16 2.46 6.03
N SER A 13 10.84 1.37 5.64
CA SER A 13 11.93 0.81 6.45
C SER A 13 13.20 1.65 6.44
N ASN A 14 13.30 2.65 5.56
CA ASN A 14 14.32 3.69 5.63
C ASN A 14 14.07 4.58 6.85
N ARG A 15 15.11 4.83 7.67
CA ARG A 15 14.99 5.53 8.96
C ARG A 15 14.53 6.97 8.81
N GLU A 16 15.01 7.68 7.79
CA GLU A 16 14.63 9.06 7.53
C GLU A 16 13.14 9.16 7.19
N ARG A 17 12.63 8.33 6.28
CA ARG A 17 11.21 8.27 5.92
C ARG A 17 10.34 7.83 7.09
N PHE A 18 10.82 6.88 7.87
CA PHE A 18 10.10 6.45 9.07
C PHE A 18 10.01 7.57 10.11
N ALA A 19 11.14 8.26 10.41
CA ALA A 19 11.15 9.41 11.31
C ALA A 19 10.24 10.52 10.81
N ASP A 20 10.32 10.85 9.52
CA ASP A 20 9.50 11.87 8.86
C ASP A 20 8.00 11.54 8.95
N PHE A 21 7.62 10.27 8.75
CA PHE A 21 6.24 9.83 8.90
C PHE A 21 5.72 10.07 10.32
N PHE A 22 6.48 9.68 11.33
CA PHE A 22 6.10 9.91 12.73
C PHE A 22 6.11 11.39 13.10
N ASN A 23 7.08 12.16 12.60
CA ASN A 23 7.14 13.60 12.78
C ASN A 23 5.93 14.30 12.15
N GLY A 24 5.57 13.92 10.93
CA GLY A 24 4.39 14.46 10.27
C GLY A 24 3.11 14.15 11.04
N VAL A 25 2.87 12.88 11.35
CA VAL A 25 1.59 12.42 11.92
C VAL A 25 1.41 12.80 13.39
N LEU A 26 2.47 12.73 14.21
CA LEU A 26 2.36 12.99 15.64
C LEU A 26 2.68 14.44 16.02
N PHE A 27 3.55 15.10 15.25
CA PHE A 27 4.11 16.41 15.63
C PHE A 27 3.87 17.48 14.56
N GLY A 28 2.99 17.21 13.56
CA GLY A 28 2.63 18.20 12.52
C GLY A 28 3.81 18.66 11.65
N GLY A 29 4.86 17.83 11.54
CA GLY A 29 6.06 18.13 10.77
C GLY A 29 7.23 18.64 11.60
N GLU A 30 7.06 18.92 12.90
CA GLU A 30 8.18 19.23 13.78
C GLU A 30 9.12 18.02 13.88
N GLN A 31 10.43 18.25 13.74
CA GLN A 31 11.45 17.19 13.69
C GLN A 31 11.83 16.75 15.12
N VAL A 32 10.94 16.00 15.77
CA VAL A 32 11.09 15.49 17.14
C VAL A 32 11.76 14.12 17.16
N VAL A 33 11.44 13.27 16.19
CA VAL A 33 12.05 11.94 16.01
C VAL A 33 13.24 12.11 15.07
N ASP A 34 14.44 11.90 15.61
CA ASP A 34 15.68 11.93 14.85
C ASP A 34 15.95 10.52 14.24
N SER A 35 16.16 10.48 12.94
CA SER A 35 16.41 9.23 12.20
C SER A 35 17.66 8.47 12.67
N ASP A 36 18.69 9.21 13.11
CA ASP A 36 19.95 8.61 13.56
C ASP A 36 19.80 7.85 14.87
N MET A 37 18.78 8.21 15.66
CA MET A 37 18.45 7.56 16.93
C MET A 37 17.49 6.36 16.79
N LEU A 38 17.08 6.03 15.55
CA LEU A 38 16.18 4.91 15.28
C LEU A 38 16.97 3.62 15.01
N GLU A 39 16.56 2.55 15.66
CA GLU A 39 17.06 1.20 15.40
C GLU A 39 15.93 0.27 15.01
N ARG A 40 16.12 -0.51 13.92
CA ARG A 40 15.14 -1.50 13.49
C ARG A 40 15.02 -2.60 14.55
N ALA A 41 13.80 -2.90 14.96
CA ALA A 41 13.49 -3.97 15.89
C ALA A 41 12.77 -5.12 15.16
N ALA A 42 12.93 -6.35 15.64
CA ALA A 42 12.17 -7.48 15.14
C ALA A 42 10.67 -7.25 15.38
N GLY A 43 9.86 -7.44 14.34
CA GLY A 43 8.39 -7.34 14.42
C GLY A 43 7.73 -8.62 14.89
N ASP A 44 8.51 -9.68 15.16
CA ASP A 44 7.99 -11.00 15.49
C ASP A 44 7.64 -11.07 16.96
N TYR A 45 6.45 -11.56 17.28
CA TYR A 45 6.07 -11.92 18.65
C TYR A 45 6.01 -13.43 18.77
N PRO A 46 6.73 -14.03 19.78
CA PRO A 46 6.59 -15.45 20.04
C PRO A 46 5.14 -15.75 20.42
N ALA A 47 4.59 -16.80 19.84
CA ALA A 47 3.25 -17.21 20.15
C ALA A 47 3.07 -17.42 21.67
N ALA A 48 2.03 -16.84 22.22
CA ALA A 48 1.65 -17.05 23.60
C ALA A 48 1.19 -18.51 23.77
N GLY A 49 2.02 -19.34 24.45
CA GLY A 49 1.63 -20.67 24.85
C GLY A 49 2.65 -21.76 24.53
N LYS A 50 3.65 -21.87 25.40
CA LYS A 50 4.19 -23.11 25.95
C LYS A 50 5.16 -22.75 27.06
N GLU A 51 4.65 -22.59 28.26
CA GLU A 51 5.45 -22.84 29.44
C GLU A 51 5.79 -24.32 29.45
N ASN A 52 7.09 -24.60 29.60
CA ASN A 52 7.75 -25.85 29.81
C ASN A 52 6.86 -26.98 30.37
N GLN A 53 6.36 -27.86 29.54
CA GLN A 53 6.08 -29.22 29.99
C GLN A 53 7.40 -29.99 30.01
N LYS A 54 7.85 -30.33 31.23
CA LYS A 54 8.91 -31.28 31.42
C LYS A 54 8.54 -32.61 30.76
N PRO A 55 9.45 -33.32 30.10
CA PRO A 55 9.18 -34.63 29.55
C PRO A 55 9.05 -35.64 30.71
N GLY A 56 7.88 -36.13 30.98
CA GLY A 56 7.62 -37.20 31.89
C GLY A 56 6.41 -37.03 32.81
N ASP A 57 5.23 -37.04 32.25
CA ASP A 57 4.07 -37.59 32.94
C ASP A 57 3.02 -38.08 31.93
N ARG A 58 2.87 -39.39 31.81
CA ARG A 58 1.84 -40.05 31.05
C ARG A 58 0.70 -40.36 32.00
N SER A 59 -0.26 -39.46 32.14
CA SER A 59 -1.56 -39.81 32.62
C SER A 59 -2.61 -39.61 31.52
N LYS A 60 -3.26 -40.68 31.17
CA LYS A 60 -4.37 -40.76 30.23
C LYS A 60 -5.57 -39.99 30.81
N ASP A 61 -6.01 -38.95 30.16
CA ASP A 61 -7.39 -38.50 30.23
C ASP A 61 -7.95 -38.30 28.83
N VAL A 62 -8.94 -39.13 28.56
CA VAL A 62 -9.76 -39.19 27.36
C VAL A 62 -10.86 -38.15 27.52
N ASN A 63 -11.02 -37.33 26.49
CA ASN A 63 -12.06 -36.32 26.23
C ASN A 63 -11.63 -34.85 26.40
N SER A 64 -10.83 -34.37 25.49
CA SER A 64 -10.92 -32.96 25.08
C SER A 64 -10.88 -32.88 23.56
N CYS A 65 -11.98 -32.38 23.00
CA CYS A 65 -12.14 -32.05 21.60
C CYS A 65 -10.94 -31.23 21.13
N GLY A 66 -10.09 -31.88 20.31
CA GLY A 66 -8.79 -31.31 19.90
C GLY A 66 -8.94 -30.09 19.03
N ARG A 67 -8.87 -28.91 19.62
CA ARG A 67 -8.35 -27.74 18.90
C ARG A 67 -6.82 -27.86 18.90
N LYS A 68 -6.27 -28.36 17.78
CA LYS A 68 -4.88 -28.09 17.43
C LYS A 68 -4.77 -26.57 17.35
N GLY A 69 -4.29 -25.94 18.40
CA GLY A 69 -3.98 -24.53 18.40
C GLY A 69 -2.91 -24.29 17.32
N PHE A 70 -3.34 -23.77 16.19
CA PHE A 70 -2.43 -23.14 15.26
C PHE A 70 -1.79 -21.98 16.02
N VAL A 71 -0.51 -22.15 16.33
CA VAL A 71 0.30 -21.08 16.88
C VAL A 71 0.64 -20.15 15.73
N GLU A 72 -0.24 -19.21 15.47
CA GLU A 72 -0.05 -18.20 14.45
C GLU A 72 0.98 -17.19 14.98
N LYS A 73 2.14 -17.15 14.34
CA LYS A 73 3.11 -16.09 14.62
C LYS A 73 2.50 -14.78 14.16
N LYS A 74 2.38 -13.82 15.07
CA LYS A 74 1.89 -12.48 14.75
C LYS A 74 3.06 -11.55 14.49
N TYR A 75 2.94 -10.78 13.43
CA TYR A 75 3.99 -9.89 12.96
C TYR A 75 3.42 -8.48 12.84
N ARG A 76 4.18 -7.50 13.32
CA ARG A 76 3.98 -6.09 12.95
C ARG A 76 4.64 -5.83 11.61
N ASP A 77 4.05 -4.94 10.81
CA ASP A 77 4.60 -4.60 9.51
C ASP A 77 5.94 -3.89 9.66
N LEU A 78 6.05 -2.94 10.59
CA LEU A 78 7.29 -2.22 10.86
C LEU A 78 7.38 -1.78 12.33
N LYS A 79 8.55 -2.01 12.95
CA LYS A 79 8.85 -1.60 14.32
C LYS A 79 10.26 -1.04 14.43
N MET A 80 10.41 0.12 15.06
CA MET A 80 11.70 0.72 15.38
C MET A 80 11.78 1.12 16.85
N LYS A 81 12.95 0.96 17.44
CA LYS A 81 13.29 1.48 18.77
C LYS A 81 13.92 2.86 18.60
N TYR A 82 13.58 3.75 19.49
CA TYR A 82 14.08 5.11 19.52
C TYR A 82 14.67 5.41 20.90
N ASP A 83 15.94 5.74 20.93
CA ASP A 83 16.61 6.17 22.16
C ASP A 83 16.84 7.69 22.13
N PHE A 84 16.15 8.40 22.99
CA PHE A 84 16.35 9.82 23.17
C PHE A 84 16.71 10.13 24.61
N LYS A 85 17.97 10.52 24.83
CA LYS A 85 18.52 10.86 26.16
C LYS A 85 18.36 9.74 27.19
N GLY A 86 18.57 8.48 26.78
CA GLY A 86 18.41 7.31 27.64
C GLY A 86 16.96 6.90 27.91
N MET A 87 15.98 7.52 27.25
CA MET A 87 14.57 7.12 27.30
C MET A 87 14.20 6.38 26.03
N LEU A 88 14.09 5.06 26.13
CA LEU A 88 13.63 4.24 25.03
C LEU A 88 12.16 4.46 24.71
N ARG A 89 11.80 4.35 23.43
CA ARG A 89 10.44 4.34 22.91
C ARG A 89 10.34 3.30 21.81
N VAL A 90 9.15 2.76 21.59
CA VAL A 90 8.86 1.87 20.46
C VAL A 90 7.89 2.57 19.54
N PHE A 91 8.31 2.79 18.30
CA PHE A 91 7.45 3.25 17.23
C PHE A 91 7.07 2.07 16.35
N ALA A 92 5.79 1.93 16.06
CA ALA A 92 5.26 0.82 15.29
C ALA A 92 4.24 1.31 14.26
N MET A 93 4.20 0.62 13.12
CA MET A 93 3.31 0.97 12.02
C MET A 93 2.64 -0.28 11.47
N GLU A 94 1.37 -0.14 11.15
CA GLU A 94 0.57 -1.11 10.41
C GLU A 94 0.20 -0.49 9.06
N ASN A 95 0.58 -1.15 7.96
CA ASN A 95 0.28 -0.66 6.61
C ASN A 95 -0.92 -1.39 6.05
N GLN A 96 -1.93 -0.65 5.60
CA GLN A 96 -3.18 -1.21 5.11
C GLN A 96 -3.55 -0.62 3.75
N ASN A 97 -3.70 -1.49 2.73
CA ASN A 97 -4.20 -1.12 1.41
C ASN A 97 -5.72 -1.37 1.27
N GLN A 98 -6.30 -2.10 2.19
CA GLN A 98 -7.74 -2.36 2.28
C GLN A 98 -8.23 -2.06 3.69
N VAL A 99 -9.51 -1.67 3.80
CA VAL A 99 -10.12 -1.45 5.11
C VAL A 99 -10.17 -2.77 5.88
N ASP A 100 -9.65 -2.76 7.10
CA ASP A 100 -9.73 -3.88 8.02
C ASP A 100 -10.58 -3.48 9.23
N TYR A 101 -11.78 -4.00 9.28
CA TYR A 101 -12.75 -3.70 10.34
C TYR A 101 -12.30 -4.17 11.73
N THR A 102 -11.26 -4.96 11.84
CA THR A 102 -10.68 -5.42 13.11
C THR A 102 -9.46 -4.60 13.56
N MET A 103 -9.10 -3.56 12.83
CA MET A 103 -7.84 -2.86 13.00
C MET A 103 -7.61 -2.27 14.39
N PRO A 104 -8.59 -1.65 15.08
CA PRO A 104 -8.40 -1.19 16.46
C PRO A 104 -8.01 -2.32 17.41
N LEU A 105 -8.67 -3.49 17.28
CA LEU A 105 -8.37 -4.66 18.09
C LEU A 105 -6.98 -5.22 17.78
N ARG A 106 -6.57 -5.24 16.51
CA ARG A 106 -5.22 -5.67 16.09
C ARG A 106 -4.14 -4.75 16.65
N CYS A 107 -4.32 -3.44 16.55
CA CYS A 107 -3.38 -2.48 17.12
C CYS A 107 -3.24 -2.67 18.64
N MET A 108 -4.36 -2.80 19.35
CA MET A 108 -4.39 -3.08 20.78
C MET A 108 -3.67 -4.40 21.14
N GLU A 109 -3.92 -5.45 20.39
CA GLU A 109 -3.26 -6.75 20.59
C GLU A 109 -1.74 -6.66 20.43
N TYR A 110 -1.28 -5.99 19.38
CA TYR A 110 0.16 -5.82 19.15
C TYR A 110 0.83 -4.98 20.23
N ASP A 111 0.19 -3.91 20.70
CA ASP A 111 0.72 -3.11 21.81
C ASP A 111 0.81 -3.93 23.09
N MET A 112 -0.24 -4.73 23.37
CA MET A 112 -0.23 -5.65 24.52
C MET A 112 0.89 -6.70 24.40
N LEU A 113 1.08 -7.29 23.23
CA LEU A 113 2.16 -8.27 23.00
C LEU A 113 3.54 -7.66 23.24
N GLU A 114 3.76 -6.40 22.83
CA GLU A 114 5.00 -5.68 23.09
C GLU A 114 5.22 -5.47 24.60
N TYR A 115 4.21 -5.02 25.34
CA TYR A 115 4.31 -4.87 26.78
C TYR A 115 4.55 -6.20 27.51
N LEU A 116 3.91 -7.28 27.07
CA LEU A 116 4.12 -8.62 27.62
C LEU A 116 5.54 -9.12 27.32
N GLU A 117 6.11 -8.81 26.17
CA GLU A 117 7.50 -9.15 25.84
C GLU A 117 8.48 -8.39 26.74
N GLN A 118 8.26 -7.11 26.95
CA GLN A 118 9.05 -6.30 27.87
C GLN A 118 9.01 -6.87 29.29
N LEU A 119 7.84 -7.25 29.78
CA LEU A 119 7.69 -7.90 31.09
C LEU A 119 8.46 -9.23 31.18
N ARG A 120 8.39 -10.06 30.12
CA ARG A 120 9.17 -11.32 30.07
C ARG A 120 10.66 -11.04 30.13
N ASN A 121 11.13 -10.04 29.41
CA ASN A 121 12.54 -9.67 29.36
C ASN A 121 13.05 -9.21 30.74
N ILE A 122 12.28 -8.36 31.43
CA ILE A 122 12.60 -7.93 32.81
C ILE A 122 12.70 -9.14 33.74
N LYS A 123 11.71 -10.05 33.72
CA LYS A 123 11.70 -11.26 34.54
C LYS A 123 12.87 -12.19 34.23
N ASN A 124 13.23 -12.32 32.96
CA ASN A 124 14.37 -13.14 32.52
C ASN A 124 15.70 -12.56 33.01
N ILE A 125 15.88 -11.25 32.94
CA ILE A 125 17.06 -10.55 33.46
C ILE A 125 17.22 -10.86 34.96
N TYR A 126 16.18 -10.67 35.76
CA TYR A 126 16.23 -10.94 37.21
C TYR A 126 16.51 -12.39 37.53
N LYS A 127 15.96 -13.31 36.74
CA LYS A 127 16.24 -14.75 36.90
C LYS A 127 17.70 -15.09 36.58
N THR A 128 18.25 -14.49 35.53
CA THR A 128 19.63 -14.73 35.10
C THR A 128 20.63 -14.12 36.06
N GLU A 129 20.34 -12.91 36.55
CA GLU A 129 21.19 -12.20 37.52
C GLU A 129 21.06 -12.73 38.96
N GLY A 130 20.12 -13.63 39.23
CA GLY A 130 19.86 -14.11 40.59
C GLY A 130 19.29 -13.03 41.51
N THR A 131 18.61 -12.01 40.96
CA THR A 131 18.08 -10.89 41.74
C THR A 131 17.05 -11.36 42.76
N SER A 132 17.29 -11.06 44.05
CA SER A 132 16.37 -11.41 45.14
C SER A 132 15.21 -10.45 45.22
N LEU A 133 14.01 -10.90 44.75
CA LEU A 133 12.74 -10.19 44.90
C LEU A 133 12.02 -10.61 46.19
N LYS A 134 11.35 -9.69 46.89
CA LYS A 134 10.65 -9.93 48.16
C LYS A 134 9.17 -9.52 48.07
N GLY A 135 8.34 -10.17 48.88
CA GLY A 135 6.90 -9.79 48.99
C GLY A 135 6.18 -9.76 47.65
N ALA A 136 5.51 -8.65 47.35
CA ALA A 136 4.76 -8.45 46.12
C ALA A 136 5.61 -8.51 44.86
N GLU A 137 6.87 -8.06 44.92
CA GLU A 137 7.80 -8.13 43.80
C GLU A 137 8.10 -9.58 43.39
N LYS A 138 8.25 -10.48 44.40
CA LYS A 138 8.43 -11.90 44.16
C LYS A 138 7.20 -12.53 43.51
N LEU A 139 6.00 -12.08 43.87
CA LEU A 139 4.74 -12.58 43.33
C LEU A 139 4.58 -12.19 41.85
N CYS A 140 4.82 -10.92 41.49
CA CYS A 140 4.68 -10.42 40.11
C CYS A 140 5.93 -10.60 39.25
N GLY A 141 7.11 -10.82 39.85
CA GLY A 141 8.38 -11.06 39.17
C GLY A 141 9.04 -9.80 38.61
N ILE A 142 8.64 -8.60 39.10
CA ILE A 142 9.20 -7.30 38.73
C ILE A 142 9.33 -6.43 39.97
N LYS A 143 10.24 -5.44 39.95
CA LYS A 143 10.40 -4.46 41.03
C LYS A 143 9.35 -3.34 40.91
N LYS A 144 8.99 -2.74 42.04
CA LYS A 144 8.11 -1.57 42.09
C LYS A 144 8.65 -0.38 41.24
N THR A 145 9.96 -0.30 41.07
CA THR A 145 10.63 0.74 40.30
C THR A 145 10.67 0.51 38.80
N ASP A 146 10.40 -0.71 38.36
CA ASP A 146 10.44 -1.04 36.94
C ASP A 146 9.36 -0.25 36.17
N ARG A 147 9.69 0.12 34.96
CA ARG A 147 8.80 0.80 34.03
C ARG A 147 8.89 0.15 32.67
N LEU A 148 7.75 0.07 31.99
CA LEU A 148 7.70 -0.37 30.61
C LEU A 148 8.01 0.81 29.70
N ILE A 149 8.56 0.47 28.53
CA ILE A 149 8.84 1.40 27.44
C ILE A 149 7.52 1.70 26.72
N PRO A 150 7.14 2.98 26.55
CA PRO A 150 5.91 3.31 25.85
C PRO A 150 5.96 2.91 24.37
N VAL A 151 4.84 2.43 23.84
CA VAL A 151 4.64 2.04 22.44
C VAL A 151 3.75 3.10 21.77
N TYR A 152 4.14 3.51 20.58
CA TYR A 152 3.39 4.43 19.74
C TYR A 152 3.08 3.77 18.41
N THR A 153 1.84 3.37 18.21
CA THR A 153 1.37 2.68 17.01
C THR A 153 0.55 3.61 16.12
N ILE A 154 0.87 3.64 14.82
CA ILE A 154 0.09 4.34 13.79
C ILE A 154 -0.34 3.31 12.75
N CYS A 155 -1.62 3.33 12.40
CA CYS A 155 -2.14 2.64 11.22
C CYS A 155 -2.07 3.59 10.03
N LEU A 156 -1.24 3.27 9.04
CA LEU A 156 -1.16 3.97 7.76
C LEU A 156 -2.13 3.30 6.78
N TYR A 157 -3.19 3.97 6.42
CA TYR A 157 -4.10 3.53 5.36
C TYR A 157 -3.77 4.26 4.05
N HIS A 158 -3.37 3.46 3.07
CA HIS A 158 -3.02 3.94 1.73
C HIS A 158 -3.88 3.30 0.64
N GLY A 159 -5.02 2.73 1.00
CA GLY A 159 -6.00 2.16 0.08
C GLY A 159 -6.65 3.20 -0.82
N GLU A 160 -7.31 2.74 -1.87
CA GLU A 160 -8.04 3.64 -2.78
C GLU A 160 -9.40 4.07 -2.25
N ALA A 161 -10.11 3.16 -1.57
CA ALA A 161 -11.39 3.48 -0.95
C ALA A 161 -11.19 4.42 0.25
N ASP A 162 -12.22 5.16 0.60
CA ASP A 162 -12.22 5.90 1.85
C ASP A 162 -12.30 4.94 3.04
N TRP A 163 -11.77 5.35 4.19
CA TRP A 163 -11.84 4.51 5.37
C TRP A 163 -13.23 4.57 5.99
N ASP A 164 -13.97 3.48 5.93
CA ASP A 164 -15.31 3.30 6.53
C ASP A 164 -15.31 2.38 7.77
N GLY A 165 -14.12 1.95 8.20
CA GLY A 165 -13.94 1.06 9.34
C GLY A 165 -13.93 1.79 10.69
N PRO A 166 -13.94 1.02 11.81
CA PRO A 166 -13.83 1.57 13.15
C PRO A 166 -12.51 2.30 13.36
N LYS A 167 -12.54 3.40 14.13
CA LYS A 167 -11.36 4.19 14.51
C LYS A 167 -10.94 3.98 15.97
N ASN A 168 -11.78 3.31 16.74
CA ASN A 168 -11.50 2.96 18.12
C ASN A 168 -12.19 1.64 18.50
N LEU A 169 -11.84 1.08 19.64
CA LEU A 169 -12.41 -0.18 20.08
C LEU A 169 -13.91 -0.06 20.41
N ALA A 170 -14.35 1.10 20.89
CA ALA A 170 -15.77 1.33 21.21
C ALA A 170 -16.66 1.26 19.96
N ASP A 171 -16.15 1.63 18.77
CA ASP A 171 -16.88 1.50 17.50
C ASP A 171 -17.19 0.04 17.14
N MET A 172 -16.46 -0.90 17.73
CA MET A 172 -16.63 -2.34 17.51
C MET A 172 -17.55 -3.01 18.55
N MET A 173 -17.95 -2.27 19.59
CA MET A 173 -18.72 -2.81 20.70
C MET A 173 -20.22 -2.68 20.47
N GLN A 174 -20.96 -3.65 20.96
CA GLN A 174 -22.42 -3.61 20.98
C GLN A 174 -22.88 -2.85 22.22
N PHE A 175 -23.21 -1.57 22.05
CA PHE A 175 -23.83 -0.74 23.05
C PHE A 175 -25.27 -0.43 22.64
N ASP A 176 -26.18 -0.44 23.60
CA ASP A 176 -27.53 0.10 23.39
C ASP A 176 -27.49 1.65 23.44
N GLU A 177 -28.45 2.31 22.76
CA GLU A 177 -28.52 3.77 22.69
C GLU A 177 -28.52 4.46 24.08
N ASN A 178 -29.14 3.80 25.08
CA ASN A 178 -29.25 4.33 26.44
C ASN A 178 -28.37 3.54 27.43
N ASP A 179 -27.30 2.89 26.98
CA ASP A 179 -26.46 2.09 27.87
C ASP A 179 -25.63 3.00 28.78
N GLU A 180 -26.09 3.11 30.03
CA GLU A 180 -25.36 3.87 31.07
C GLU A 180 -23.96 3.30 31.36
N MET A 181 -23.73 2.02 31.08
CA MET A 181 -22.46 1.35 31.31
C MET A 181 -21.39 1.80 30.31
N LYS A 182 -21.77 2.33 29.15
CA LYS A 182 -20.85 2.84 28.10
C LYS A 182 -19.84 3.83 28.64
N LYS A 183 -20.23 4.68 29.61
CA LYS A 183 -19.34 5.68 30.25
C LYS A 183 -18.19 5.07 31.08
N TYR A 184 -18.29 3.79 31.43
CA TYR A 184 -17.23 3.07 32.17
C TYR A 184 -16.37 2.20 31.27
N PHE A 185 -16.71 2.12 29.98
CA PHE A 185 -15.88 1.39 29.02
C PHE A 185 -14.56 2.13 28.80
N ILE A 186 -13.45 1.39 28.94
CA ILE A 186 -12.11 1.94 28.66
C ILE A 186 -11.83 1.69 27.19
N ASP A 187 -11.87 2.76 26.41
CA ASP A 187 -11.65 2.68 24.97
C ASP A 187 -10.18 2.58 24.61
N TYR A 188 -9.89 2.04 23.43
CA TYR A 188 -8.59 2.05 22.80
C TYR A 188 -8.69 2.79 21.47
N PRO A 189 -8.30 4.08 21.42
CA PRO A 189 -8.30 4.85 20.18
C PRO A 189 -7.14 4.44 19.28
N MET A 190 -7.41 4.04 18.05
CA MET A 190 -6.41 3.79 17.03
C MET A 190 -5.94 5.11 16.42
N ARG A 191 -4.63 5.30 16.26
CA ARG A 191 -4.08 6.42 15.48
C ARG A 191 -4.08 6.04 14.01
N LEU A 192 -5.08 6.52 13.29
CA LEU A 192 -5.23 6.27 11.87
C LEU A 192 -4.73 7.47 11.06
N PHE A 193 -3.87 7.22 10.08
CA PHE A 193 -3.49 8.17 9.06
C PHE A 193 -4.00 7.68 7.70
N CYS A 194 -5.04 8.35 7.16
CA CYS A 194 -5.61 8.06 5.85
C CYS A 194 -5.01 8.99 4.80
N VAL A 195 -4.31 8.44 3.80
CA VAL A 195 -3.71 9.25 2.74
C VAL A 195 -4.78 10.02 1.96
N ASN A 196 -5.94 9.40 1.69
CA ASN A 196 -7.02 10.04 0.92
C ASN A 196 -7.71 11.20 1.67
N GLU A 197 -7.77 11.13 2.99
CA GLU A 197 -8.45 12.13 3.82
C GLU A 197 -7.53 13.30 4.21
N HIS A 198 -6.22 13.13 4.05
CA HIS A 198 -5.24 14.15 4.47
C HIS A 198 -5.16 15.29 3.45
N GLN A 199 -5.16 16.53 3.92
CA GLN A 199 -5.23 17.70 3.03
C GLN A 199 -3.87 18.35 2.77
N ASP A 200 -2.94 18.27 3.72
CA ASP A 200 -1.64 18.93 3.63
C ASP A 200 -0.47 17.97 3.88
N PHE A 201 0.23 17.61 2.82
CA PHE A 201 1.44 16.80 2.88
C PHE A 201 2.73 17.61 3.07
N GLN A 202 2.64 18.93 3.28
CA GLN A 202 3.81 19.77 3.57
C GLN A 202 4.44 19.44 4.94
N ILE A 203 3.70 18.74 5.79
CA ILE A 203 4.19 18.20 7.07
C ILE A 203 5.29 17.14 6.90
N PHE A 204 5.47 16.59 5.68
CA PHE A 204 6.52 15.64 5.39
C PHE A 204 7.68 16.33 4.68
N HIS A 205 8.90 16.05 5.13
CA HIS A 205 10.13 16.67 4.66
C HIS A 205 10.92 15.78 3.67
N THR A 206 10.61 14.49 3.64
CA THR A 206 11.15 13.53 2.67
C THR A 206 10.25 13.38 1.44
N GLU A 207 10.61 12.48 0.53
CA GLU A 207 9.79 12.13 -0.64
C GLU A 207 8.48 11.39 -0.29
N LEU A 208 8.17 11.18 0.99
CA LEU A 208 6.83 10.76 1.44
C LEU A 208 5.75 11.71 0.94
N ARG A 209 6.06 13.01 0.92
CA ARG A 209 5.15 14.03 0.39
C ARG A 209 4.78 13.75 -1.06
N GLN A 210 5.75 13.45 -1.90
CA GLN A 210 5.52 13.15 -3.31
C GLN A 210 4.73 11.84 -3.47
N LEU A 211 5.11 10.80 -2.75
CA LEU A 211 4.40 9.52 -2.77
C LEU A 211 2.94 9.68 -2.37
N PHE A 212 2.66 10.31 -1.23
CA PHE A 212 1.29 10.43 -0.73
C PHE A 212 0.41 11.30 -1.63
N ARG A 213 0.94 12.37 -2.24
CA ARG A 213 0.21 13.17 -3.23
C ARG A 213 -0.17 12.33 -4.47
N VAL A 214 0.73 11.48 -4.96
CA VAL A 214 0.42 10.56 -6.06
C VAL A 214 -0.66 9.57 -5.65
N LEU A 215 -0.55 8.95 -4.46
CA LEU A 215 -1.54 8.00 -3.97
C LEU A 215 -2.94 8.63 -3.83
N GLN A 216 -3.01 9.87 -3.40
CA GLN A 216 -4.27 10.61 -3.28
C GLN A 216 -4.90 10.90 -4.66
N CYS A 217 -4.08 11.26 -5.64
CA CYS A 217 -4.54 11.63 -6.99
C CYS A 217 -4.76 10.42 -7.93
N ARG A 218 -4.30 9.22 -7.58
CA ARG A 218 -4.22 8.07 -8.50
C ARG A 218 -5.54 7.64 -9.14
N LYS A 219 -6.69 7.93 -8.50
CA LYS A 219 -8.03 7.66 -9.05
C LYS A 219 -8.44 8.64 -10.14
N ASN A 220 -7.89 9.84 -10.13
CA ASN A 220 -8.24 10.88 -11.09
C ASN A 220 -7.08 11.09 -12.05
N LYS A 221 -7.20 10.52 -13.25
CA LYS A 221 -6.16 10.57 -14.29
C LYS A 221 -5.73 12.01 -14.62
N GLU A 222 -6.67 12.95 -14.68
CA GLU A 222 -6.37 14.34 -15.01
C GLU A 222 -5.57 15.02 -13.89
N GLN A 223 -6.01 14.86 -12.64
CA GLN A 223 -5.30 15.41 -11.48
C GLN A 223 -3.93 14.80 -11.32
N LEU A 224 -3.80 13.48 -11.52
CA LEU A 224 -2.52 12.78 -11.47
C LEU A 224 -1.53 13.32 -12.53
N LEU A 225 -2.01 13.47 -13.78
CA LEU A 225 -1.19 14.00 -14.86
C LEU A 225 -0.77 15.45 -14.58
N LEU A 226 -1.70 16.31 -14.14
CA LEU A 226 -1.39 17.68 -13.76
C LEU A 226 -0.36 17.73 -12.62
N LEU A 227 -0.47 16.85 -11.63
CA LEU A 227 0.50 16.75 -10.54
C LEU A 227 1.89 16.39 -11.06
N LEU A 228 1.98 15.32 -11.85
CA LEU A 228 3.27 14.77 -12.32
C LEU A 228 3.94 15.67 -13.38
N GLU A 229 3.18 16.38 -14.22
CA GLU A 229 3.72 17.25 -15.26
C GLU A 229 4.14 18.63 -14.75
N ASN A 230 3.42 19.18 -13.77
CA ASN A 230 3.60 20.58 -13.36
C ASN A 230 4.37 20.75 -12.05
N THR A 231 4.69 19.68 -11.35
CA THR A 231 5.37 19.76 -10.04
C THR A 231 6.84 19.38 -10.19
N LYS A 232 7.73 20.36 -10.02
CA LYS A 232 9.17 20.21 -10.25
C LYS A 232 9.82 19.12 -9.39
N GLU A 233 9.31 18.86 -8.22
CA GLU A 233 9.82 17.85 -7.30
C GLU A 233 9.82 16.44 -7.91
N TYR A 234 8.93 16.14 -8.86
CA TYR A 234 8.91 14.85 -9.58
C TYR A 234 9.98 14.75 -10.68
N GLN A 235 10.74 15.81 -10.92
CA GLN A 235 11.89 15.77 -11.83
C GLN A 235 13.15 15.19 -11.16
N HIS A 236 13.16 15.10 -9.83
CA HIS A 236 14.30 14.76 -9.00
C HIS A 236 13.95 13.73 -7.95
N LEU A 237 13.41 12.58 -8.37
CA LEU A 237 13.05 11.50 -7.45
C LEU A 237 14.20 10.52 -7.25
N SER A 238 14.37 10.03 -6.02
CA SER A 238 15.22 8.87 -5.77
C SER A 238 14.72 7.65 -6.53
N GLU A 239 15.60 6.68 -6.80
CA GLU A 239 15.22 5.42 -7.45
C GLU A 239 14.08 4.73 -6.70
N GLU A 240 14.19 4.64 -5.38
CA GLU A 240 13.20 3.98 -4.53
C GLU A 240 11.82 4.65 -4.62
N THR A 241 11.78 5.99 -4.68
CA THR A 241 10.52 6.73 -4.80
C THR A 241 9.94 6.62 -6.21
N TYR A 242 10.77 6.65 -7.24
CA TYR A 242 10.33 6.39 -8.61
C TYR A 242 9.72 4.99 -8.73
N GLU A 243 10.40 3.98 -8.18
CA GLU A 243 9.97 2.59 -8.22
C GLU A 243 8.63 2.36 -7.49
N ILE A 244 8.50 2.90 -6.28
CA ILE A 244 7.27 2.70 -5.50
C ILE A 244 6.08 3.42 -6.16
N ILE A 245 6.26 4.64 -6.68
CA ILE A 245 5.21 5.35 -7.42
C ILE A 245 4.78 4.54 -8.64
N THR A 246 5.74 4.08 -9.46
CA THR A 246 5.47 3.25 -10.64
C THR A 246 4.68 1.98 -10.28
N ALA A 247 5.07 1.33 -9.18
CA ALA A 247 4.38 0.12 -8.71
C ALA A 247 2.94 0.39 -8.27
N PHE A 248 2.69 1.50 -7.57
CA PHE A 248 1.33 1.88 -7.14
C PHE A 248 0.44 2.35 -8.28
N LEU A 249 1.01 3.02 -9.27
CA LEU A 249 0.28 3.42 -10.49
C LEU A 249 -0.01 2.22 -11.41
N ASN A 250 0.69 1.11 -11.21
CA ASN A 250 0.59 -0.11 -12.03
C ASN A 250 0.82 0.18 -13.53
N ILE A 251 1.82 1.00 -13.85
CA ILE A 251 2.23 1.36 -15.21
C ILE A 251 3.58 0.70 -15.50
N PRO A 252 3.62 -0.55 -15.99
CA PRO A 252 4.87 -1.28 -16.22
C PRO A 252 5.77 -0.62 -17.26
N GLU A 253 5.20 0.18 -18.16
CA GLU A 253 5.94 0.92 -19.21
C GLU A 253 6.90 1.93 -18.57
N LEU A 254 6.51 2.61 -17.48
CA LEU A 254 7.38 3.52 -16.74
C LEU A 254 8.62 2.81 -16.17
N TRP A 255 8.47 1.55 -15.77
CA TRP A 255 9.58 0.74 -15.33
C TRP A 255 10.55 0.43 -16.46
N ASN A 256 10.03 0.10 -17.64
CA ASN A 256 10.85 -0.26 -18.80
C ASN A 256 11.66 0.91 -19.36
N ILE A 257 11.11 2.14 -19.26
CA ILE A 257 11.78 3.34 -19.79
C ILE A 257 12.59 4.09 -18.73
N ARG A 258 12.60 3.69 -17.46
CA ARG A 258 13.19 4.44 -16.34
C ARG A 258 14.64 4.87 -16.59
N GLU A 259 15.48 3.98 -17.14
CA GLU A 259 16.90 4.25 -17.39
C GLU A 259 17.14 5.38 -18.40
N GLN A 260 16.17 5.67 -19.27
CA GLN A 260 16.24 6.78 -20.23
C GLN A 260 16.09 8.14 -19.51
N PHE A 261 15.41 8.15 -18.37
CA PHE A 261 15.12 9.35 -17.57
C PHE A 261 15.93 9.44 -16.29
N ARG A 262 16.93 8.57 -16.15
CA ARG A 262 17.92 8.66 -15.09
C ARG A 262 18.84 9.85 -15.35
N GLN A 263 18.83 10.79 -14.44
CA GLN A 263 19.73 11.94 -14.50
C GLN A 263 21.14 11.50 -14.13
N LYS A 264 22.10 11.72 -15.00
CA LYS A 264 23.53 11.44 -14.77
C LYS A 264 24.19 12.55 -13.94
N ASN A 265 23.48 13.00 -12.90
CA ASN A 265 24.03 13.91 -11.91
C ASN A 265 24.62 13.12 -10.73
N LYS A 266 25.18 13.82 -9.75
CA LYS A 266 25.81 13.18 -8.58
C LYS A 266 24.82 12.41 -7.70
N SER A 267 23.52 12.68 -7.78
CA SER A 267 22.45 12.08 -6.96
C SER A 267 21.73 10.91 -7.62
N GLU A 268 22.02 10.61 -8.91
CA GLU A 268 21.36 9.53 -9.67
C GLU A 268 19.82 9.59 -9.59
N GLU A 269 19.25 10.77 -9.75
CA GLU A 269 17.82 11.05 -9.68
C GLU A 269 17.10 10.64 -10.96
N TYR A 270 15.79 10.40 -10.84
CA TYR A 270 14.92 10.02 -11.95
C TYR A 270 13.87 11.10 -12.23
N ASN A 271 13.65 11.41 -13.51
CA ASN A 271 12.68 12.41 -13.94
C ASN A 271 11.35 11.75 -14.33
N MET A 272 10.41 11.67 -13.40
CA MET A 272 9.08 11.12 -13.62
C MET A 272 8.26 11.99 -14.56
N CYS A 273 8.41 13.31 -14.52
CA CYS A 273 7.69 14.24 -15.40
C CYS A 273 7.95 13.92 -16.87
N GLN A 274 9.23 13.77 -17.26
CA GLN A 274 9.61 13.43 -18.63
C GLN A 274 9.17 12.01 -19.01
N ALA A 275 9.27 11.05 -18.08
CA ALA A 275 8.85 9.68 -18.34
C ALA A 275 7.35 9.61 -18.69
N ILE A 276 6.50 10.30 -17.95
CA ILE A 276 5.07 10.38 -18.22
C ILE A 276 4.77 11.08 -19.56
N GLN A 277 5.48 12.18 -19.86
CA GLN A 277 5.31 12.89 -21.14
C GLN A 277 5.67 12.00 -22.33
N GLU A 278 6.81 11.31 -22.29
CA GLU A 278 7.24 10.40 -23.36
C GLU A 278 6.23 9.25 -23.55
N LEU A 279 5.72 8.67 -22.45
CA LEU A 279 4.71 7.63 -22.52
C LEU A 279 3.45 8.10 -23.24
N ARG A 280 2.95 9.29 -22.90
CA ARG A 280 1.78 9.90 -23.55
C ARG A 280 2.02 10.20 -25.02
N GLU A 281 3.20 10.70 -25.37
CA GLU A 281 3.55 10.98 -26.76
C GLU A 281 3.69 9.69 -27.59
N SER A 282 4.21 8.61 -26.97
CA SER A 282 4.27 7.29 -27.60
C SER A 282 2.87 6.76 -27.88
N GLU A 283 1.99 6.75 -26.89
CA GLU A 283 0.59 6.33 -27.05
C GLU A 283 -0.11 7.16 -28.16
N ARG A 284 0.10 8.49 -28.15
CA ARG A 284 -0.49 9.36 -29.18
C ARG A 284 0.07 9.07 -30.58
N ARG A 285 1.37 8.79 -30.71
CA ARG A 285 2.01 8.42 -31.99
C ARG A 285 1.48 7.08 -32.50
N GLU A 286 1.34 6.10 -31.60
CA GLU A 286 0.78 4.78 -31.92
C GLU A 286 -0.67 4.88 -32.38
N GLY A 287 -1.54 5.52 -31.61
CA GLY A 287 -2.94 5.72 -31.97
C GLY A 287 -3.12 6.49 -33.28
N LYS A 288 -2.28 7.52 -33.54
CA LYS A 288 -2.28 8.24 -34.83
C LYS A 288 -1.84 7.34 -36.00
N ASN A 289 -0.88 6.46 -35.76
CA ASN A 289 -0.39 5.54 -36.77
C ASN A 289 -1.41 4.43 -37.07
N GLU A 290 -2.03 3.88 -36.05
CA GLU A 290 -3.13 2.92 -36.17
C GLU A 290 -4.31 3.52 -36.94
N GLY A 291 -4.81 4.68 -36.52
CA GLY A 291 -5.89 5.37 -37.24
C GLY A 291 -5.56 5.70 -38.70
N ARG A 292 -4.26 6.00 -39.01
CA ARG A 292 -3.84 6.20 -40.40
C ARG A 292 -3.83 4.89 -41.22
N ILE A 293 -3.45 3.75 -40.57
CA ILE A 293 -3.47 2.44 -41.22
C ILE A 293 -4.92 2.02 -41.47
N GLU A 294 -5.79 2.14 -40.45
CA GLU A 294 -7.22 1.84 -40.56
C GLU A 294 -7.90 2.68 -41.64
N GLY A 295 -7.71 4.00 -41.62
CA GLY A 295 -8.27 4.90 -42.64
C GLY A 295 -7.79 4.58 -44.05
N ARG A 296 -6.51 4.13 -44.20
CA ARG A 296 -6.00 3.68 -45.49
C ARG A 296 -6.64 2.35 -45.96
N ILE A 297 -6.88 1.43 -45.03
CA ILE A 297 -7.57 0.17 -45.34
C ILE A 297 -8.99 0.45 -45.72
N GLU A 298 -9.70 1.27 -44.93
CA GLU A 298 -11.07 1.66 -45.17
C GLU A 298 -11.25 2.36 -46.52
N GLY A 299 -10.38 3.34 -46.87
CA GLY A 299 -10.42 4.00 -48.18
C GLY A 299 -10.16 3.04 -49.35
N ARG A 300 -9.35 1.98 -49.16
CA ARG A 300 -9.14 0.93 -50.17
C ARG A 300 -10.35 0.01 -50.32
N ILE A 301 -11.06 -0.25 -49.22
CA ILE A 301 -12.33 -1.01 -49.22
C ILE A 301 -13.39 -0.19 -49.97
N GLU A 302 -13.56 1.08 -49.62
CA GLU A 302 -14.46 2.01 -50.28
C GLU A 302 -14.23 2.05 -51.78
N GLN A 303 -12.99 2.36 -52.20
CA GLN A 303 -12.61 2.39 -53.64
C GLN A 303 -12.94 1.08 -54.33
N MET A 304 -12.64 -0.06 -53.71
CA MET A 304 -12.96 -1.34 -54.29
C MET A 304 -14.45 -1.61 -54.45
N ILE A 305 -15.27 -1.15 -53.51
CA ILE A 305 -16.73 -1.26 -53.60
C ILE A 305 -17.21 -0.40 -54.76
N LEU A 306 -16.81 0.87 -54.82
CA LEU A 306 -17.22 1.79 -55.86
C LEU A 306 -16.81 1.34 -57.26
N ASP A 307 -15.53 0.94 -57.46
CA ASP A 307 -15.03 0.42 -58.74
C ASP A 307 -15.83 -0.80 -59.22
N ASN A 308 -16.18 -1.75 -58.30
CA ASN A 308 -16.95 -2.93 -58.68
C ASN A 308 -18.44 -2.61 -58.91
N LEU A 309 -19.01 -1.62 -58.26
CA LEU A 309 -20.39 -1.15 -58.53
C LEU A 309 -20.46 -0.46 -59.90
N GLU A 310 -19.48 0.33 -60.30
CA GLU A 310 -19.35 0.90 -61.64
C GLU A 310 -19.26 -0.19 -62.72
N GLU A 311 -18.62 -1.32 -62.43
CA GLU A 311 -18.58 -2.48 -63.30
C GLU A 311 -19.88 -3.34 -63.29
N ASN A 312 -20.93 -2.93 -62.59
CA ASN A 312 -22.21 -3.65 -62.42
C ASN A 312 -22.08 -5.05 -61.83
N LYS A 313 -21.10 -5.24 -60.89
CA LYS A 313 -20.95 -6.53 -60.15
C LYS A 313 -22.03 -6.67 -59.08
N SER A 314 -22.49 -7.89 -58.84
CA SER A 314 -23.45 -8.15 -57.78
C SER A 314 -22.86 -8.01 -56.37
N LYS A 315 -23.69 -7.77 -55.34
CA LYS A 315 -23.31 -7.65 -53.92
C LYS A 315 -22.48 -8.86 -53.48
N GLU A 316 -22.90 -10.08 -53.81
CA GLU A 316 -22.23 -11.35 -53.42
C GLU A 316 -20.80 -11.40 -53.94
N ILE A 317 -20.58 -10.94 -55.20
CA ILE A 317 -19.25 -10.92 -55.82
C ILE A 317 -18.35 -9.92 -55.10
N ILE A 318 -18.89 -8.72 -54.76
CA ILE A 318 -18.14 -7.67 -54.09
C ILE A 318 -17.81 -8.08 -52.68
N VAL A 319 -18.78 -8.55 -51.89
CA VAL A 319 -18.57 -9.09 -50.53
C VAL A 319 -17.49 -10.20 -50.54
N GLY A 320 -17.62 -11.16 -51.44
CA GLY A 320 -16.62 -12.25 -51.57
C GLY A 320 -15.20 -11.77 -51.94
N LYS A 321 -15.06 -10.66 -52.67
CA LYS A 321 -13.76 -10.02 -52.94
C LYS A 321 -13.22 -9.29 -51.72
N LEU A 322 -14.07 -8.60 -50.96
CA LEU A 322 -13.70 -7.92 -49.71
C LEU A 322 -13.16 -8.91 -48.68
N MET A 323 -13.89 -10.00 -48.46
CA MET A 323 -13.47 -11.07 -47.55
C MET A 323 -12.06 -11.60 -47.90
N ARG A 324 -11.82 -11.89 -49.17
CA ARG A 324 -10.53 -12.45 -49.60
C ARG A 324 -9.37 -11.47 -49.55
N ARG A 325 -9.61 -10.19 -49.86
CA ARG A 325 -8.53 -9.21 -50.02
C ARG A 325 -8.14 -8.54 -48.73
N PHE A 326 -9.12 -8.38 -47.80
CA PHE A 326 -8.95 -7.67 -46.53
C PHE A 326 -9.07 -8.59 -45.32
N ALA A 327 -9.18 -9.91 -45.53
CA ALA A 327 -9.35 -10.93 -44.48
C ALA A 327 -10.55 -10.63 -43.53
N LEU A 328 -11.64 -10.08 -44.11
CA LEU A 328 -12.88 -9.78 -43.39
C LEU A 328 -13.76 -11.03 -43.27
N ASN A 329 -14.55 -11.12 -42.19
CA ASN A 329 -15.65 -12.06 -42.18
C ASN A 329 -16.84 -11.52 -43.00
N GLU A 330 -17.85 -12.36 -43.25
CA GLU A 330 -19.00 -12.03 -44.10
C GLU A 330 -19.78 -10.81 -43.56
N GLU A 331 -20.05 -10.78 -42.28
CA GLU A 331 -20.75 -9.70 -41.58
C GLU A 331 -20.03 -8.35 -41.72
N GLN A 332 -18.70 -8.36 -41.55
CA GLN A 332 -17.88 -7.16 -41.71
C GLN A 332 -17.87 -6.66 -43.15
N ALA A 333 -17.75 -7.60 -44.12
CA ALA A 333 -17.73 -7.26 -45.54
C ALA A 333 -19.06 -6.72 -46.01
N GLU A 334 -20.19 -7.25 -45.53
CA GLU A 334 -21.54 -6.74 -45.80
C GLU A 334 -21.75 -5.37 -45.18
N THR A 335 -21.28 -5.17 -43.94
CA THR A 335 -21.35 -3.85 -43.26
C THR A 335 -20.64 -2.76 -44.08
N TYR A 336 -19.44 -3.05 -44.58
CA TYR A 336 -18.71 -2.12 -45.44
C TYR A 336 -19.41 -1.91 -46.77
N PHE A 337 -19.94 -2.96 -47.39
CA PHE A 337 -20.71 -2.83 -48.63
C PHE A 337 -21.90 -1.92 -48.43
N ASP A 338 -22.73 -2.18 -47.40
CA ASP A 338 -23.95 -1.41 -47.14
C ASP A 338 -23.63 0.06 -46.79
N LYS A 339 -22.51 0.33 -46.11
CA LYS A 339 -22.02 1.67 -45.79
C LYS A 339 -21.69 2.49 -47.04
N TYR A 340 -21.01 1.92 -48.00
CA TYR A 340 -20.49 2.64 -49.17
C TYR A 340 -21.31 2.49 -50.44
N ALA A 341 -22.16 1.46 -50.56
CA ALA A 341 -23.05 1.32 -51.71
C ALA A 341 -24.20 2.38 -51.77
N VAL A 342 -24.55 2.95 -50.60
CA VAL A 342 -25.58 4.01 -50.51
C VAL A 342 -25.14 5.33 -51.17
N VAL A 343 -23.86 5.52 -51.42
CA VAL A 343 -23.33 6.77 -52.01
C VAL A 343 -23.63 6.91 -53.50
N MET A 344 -24.10 5.84 -54.18
CA MET A 344 -24.41 5.83 -55.60
C MET A 344 -25.90 5.82 -55.92
N ILE A 345 -26.78 5.94 -54.94
CA ILE A 345 -28.23 6.12 -55.15
C ILE A 345 -28.58 7.59 -54.93
#